data_d02f8a4cbc4d3ade10b9b1619c82cc58
#
_entry.id   d02f8a4cbc4d3ade10b9b1619c82cc58
#
_cell.length_a   1.000
_cell.length_b   1.000
_cell.length_c   1.000
_cell.angle_alpha   90.00
_cell.angle_beta   90.00
_cell.angle_gamma   90.00
#
_symmetry.space_group_name_H-M   'P 1'
#
loop_
_entity.id
_entity.type
_entity.pdbx_description
1 polymer ?
#
loop_
_entity_poly.entity_id
_entity_poly.type
_entity_poly.pdbx_seq_one_letter_code
_entity_poly.pdbx_strand_id
1 'polypeptide(L)'
;MPRQHENHAKIRSMKNLERVYIRLPNWIGDVCMSRPAIEAALASGLTIVACGKPWAQALLADLPGLQFLALSGQWRQDRQRIKAHRSAHPTAGRSVGLLLPDSLTSALAFRLAGLPCAGYQDDGRSLLLKWGFAKPSQTLHAVQSWYWLTREAFARWGVTLAAQPADSLYLPSGADAVATAQAALLTAAATNAPILIAPTATGEHKGRNKVWPYFDNLTRQLQAQGYTVVMSPPPNEVAQAQANAPTAIVLPALDLAAFIALLRQCSLVICNDSGVAHLAALTETPQLTLIGVTNPARTRPWTPRAHLLGTYGHWPSVDDVLDTVNQLLRNE
;
A
#
# COMPACT_ATOMS: atom_id res chain seq x y z
N MET A 1 46.63 -7.34 -6.16
CA MET A 1 45.70 -7.28 -5.01
C MET A 1 45.38 -5.81 -4.77
N PRO A 2 44.15 -5.32 -5.08
CA PRO A 2 43.73 -3.97 -4.71
C PRO A 2 43.20 -4.00 -3.28
N ARG A 3 43.69 -3.08 -2.47
CA ARG A 3 43.25 -2.84 -1.08
C ARG A 3 41.81 -2.35 -1.07
N GLN A 4 40.92 -3.10 -0.47
CA GLN A 4 39.58 -2.65 -0.09
C GLN A 4 39.76 -1.56 0.98
N HIS A 5 39.48 -0.31 0.61
CA HIS A 5 39.30 0.77 1.56
C HIS A 5 37.92 0.60 2.24
N GLU A 6 37.93 -0.05 3.39
CA GLU A 6 36.83 0.00 4.35
C GLU A 6 36.71 1.43 4.90
N ASN A 7 35.81 2.20 4.31
CA ASN A 7 35.41 3.50 4.84
C ASN A 7 34.41 3.30 5.99
N HIS A 8 34.91 2.83 7.15
CA HIS A 8 34.14 2.92 8.40
C HIS A 8 34.08 4.39 8.85
N ALA A 9 33.18 5.15 8.23
CA ALA A 9 32.78 6.45 8.78
C ALA A 9 32.19 6.17 10.17
N LYS A 10 32.86 6.64 11.23
CA LYS A 10 32.42 6.58 12.63
C LYS A 10 30.96 7.03 12.70
N ILE A 11 30.03 6.07 12.86
CA ILE A 11 28.60 6.31 13.10
C ILE A 11 28.52 7.01 14.45
N ARG A 12 28.44 8.34 14.44
CA ARG A 12 28.03 9.10 15.64
C ARG A 12 26.55 8.81 15.83
N SER A 13 26.23 7.87 16.72
CA SER A 13 24.87 7.66 17.23
C SER A 13 24.23 9.02 17.51
N MET A 14 23.00 9.22 17.01
CA MET A 14 22.23 10.42 17.36
C MET A 14 21.75 10.29 18.81
N LYS A 15 22.57 10.77 19.75
CA LYS A 15 22.15 10.87 21.15
C LYS A 15 20.83 11.60 21.23
N ASN A 16 19.86 11.05 21.98
CA ASN A 16 18.54 11.60 22.26
C ASN A 16 17.59 11.73 21.04
N LEU A 17 17.56 10.75 20.11
CA LEU A 17 16.46 10.64 19.15
C LEU A 17 15.22 10.13 19.90
N GLU A 18 14.08 10.82 19.78
CA GLU A 18 12.83 10.45 20.44
C GLU A 18 11.67 10.27 19.46
N ARG A 19 11.66 11.03 18.34
CA ARG A 19 10.52 11.02 17.43
C ARG A 19 10.92 10.99 15.96
N VAL A 20 10.24 10.14 15.20
CA VAL A 20 10.40 10.06 13.75
C VAL A 20 9.08 10.37 13.05
N TYR A 21 9.08 11.37 12.18
CA TYR A 21 7.98 11.70 11.29
C TYR A 21 8.20 10.96 9.97
N ILE A 22 7.34 9.99 9.65
CA ILE A 22 7.44 9.19 8.42
C ILE A 22 6.47 9.73 7.39
N ARG A 23 6.97 10.27 6.27
CA ARG A 23 6.15 10.66 5.12
C ARG A 23 5.72 9.42 4.36
N LEU A 24 4.43 9.14 4.35
CA LEU A 24 3.83 8.02 3.63
C LEU A 24 3.76 8.30 2.12
N PRO A 25 3.74 7.29 1.27
CA PRO A 25 3.37 7.41 -0.14
C PRO A 25 1.94 7.96 -0.33
N ASN A 26 1.59 8.32 -1.57
CA ASN A 26 0.31 8.96 -1.88
C ASN A 26 -0.75 8.01 -2.45
N TRP A 27 -0.39 6.76 -2.76
CA TRP A 27 -1.27 5.77 -3.36
C TRP A 27 -1.57 4.65 -2.37
N ILE A 28 -2.79 4.11 -2.43
CA ILE A 28 -3.27 3.06 -1.51
C ILE A 28 -2.30 1.86 -1.49
N GLY A 29 -1.97 1.32 -2.67
CA GLY A 29 -1.07 0.18 -2.78
C GLY A 29 0.31 0.46 -2.19
N ASP A 30 0.84 1.67 -2.42
CA ASP A 30 2.13 2.08 -1.87
C ASP A 30 2.11 2.18 -0.34
N VAL A 31 1.01 2.68 0.24
CA VAL A 31 0.85 2.70 1.71
C VAL A 31 0.77 1.29 2.26
N CYS A 32 0.01 0.38 1.64
CA CYS A 32 -0.02 -1.04 2.02
C CYS A 32 1.41 -1.63 2.02
N MET A 33 2.14 -1.45 0.93
CA MET A 33 3.51 -1.97 0.80
C MET A 33 4.53 -1.29 1.72
N SER A 34 4.26 -0.08 2.23
CA SER A 34 5.13 0.59 3.21
C SER A 34 4.90 0.14 4.65
N ARG A 35 3.83 -0.60 4.93
CA ARG A 35 3.44 -1.02 6.26
C ARG A 35 4.55 -1.77 7.04
N PRO A 36 5.28 -2.77 6.46
CA PRO A 36 6.36 -3.45 7.19
C PRO A 36 7.48 -2.50 7.65
N ALA A 37 7.77 -1.46 6.88
CA ALA A 37 8.74 -0.43 7.27
C ALA A 37 8.27 0.41 8.47
N ILE A 38 6.95 0.69 8.55
CA ILE A 38 6.33 1.42 9.67
C ILE A 38 6.29 0.54 10.93
N GLU A 39 5.94 -0.73 10.80
CA GLU A 39 5.94 -1.72 11.88
C GLU A 39 7.34 -1.89 12.48
N ALA A 40 8.36 -2.01 11.64
CA ALA A 40 9.74 -2.06 12.09
C ALA A 40 10.17 -0.78 12.81
N ALA A 41 9.75 0.39 12.30
CA ALA A 41 10.02 1.67 12.97
C ALA A 41 9.36 1.73 14.35
N LEU A 42 8.10 1.29 14.49
CA LEU A 42 7.39 1.22 15.78
C LEU A 42 8.09 0.29 16.77
N ALA A 43 8.56 -0.86 16.31
CA ALA A 43 9.28 -1.82 17.15
C ALA A 43 10.60 -1.26 17.73
N SER A 44 11.09 -0.13 17.22
CA SER A 44 12.26 0.56 17.79
C SER A 44 12.03 1.21 19.15
N GLY A 45 10.78 1.33 19.59
CA GLY A 45 10.41 2.04 20.84
C GLY A 45 10.41 3.57 20.72
N LEU A 46 10.75 4.14 19.55
CA LEU A 46 10.65 5.58 19.29
C LEU A 46 9.20 5.99 19.05
N THR A 47 8.88 7.26 19.32
CA THR A 47 7.59 7.82 18.91
C THR A 47 7.55 7.97 17.39
N ILE A 48 6.64 7.24 16.74
CA ILE A 48 6.47 7.27 15.28
C ILE A 48 5.21 8.07 14.92
N VAL A 49 5.36 9.04 14.03
CA VAL A 49 4.26 9.86 13.50
C VAL A 49 4.16 9.61 12.00
N ALA A 50 3.19 8.82 11.59
CA ALA A 50 2.89 8.61 10.17
C ALA A 50 2.21 9.86 9.59
N CYS A 51 2.77 10.38 8.50
CA CYS A 51 2.32 11.63 7.87
C CYS A 51 1.82 11.34 6.45
N GLY A 52 0.53 11.38 6.21
CA GLY A 52 -0.06 10.98 4.94
C GLY A 52 -1.42 11.58 4.63
N LYS A 53 -2.01 11.15 3.53
CA LYS A 53 -3.40 11.49 3.19
C LYS A 53 -4.34 10.96 4.28
N PRO A 54 -5.48 11.64 4.57
CA PRO A 54 -6.38 11.22 5.65
C PRO A 54 -6.83 9.76 5.57
N TRP A 55 -7.14 9.25 4.38
CA TRP A 55 -7.56 7.87 4.18
C TRP A 55 -6.51 6.82 4.58
N ALA A 56 -5.22 7.20 4.58
CA ALA A 56 -4.14 6.27 4.94
C ALA A 56 -4.17 5.88 6.43
N GLN A 57 -4.86 6.64 7.27
CA GLN A 57 -5.05 6.31 8.67
C GLN A 57 -5.74 4.96 8.86
N ALA A 58 -6.74 4.65 8.03
CA ALA A 58 -7.46 3.38 8.09
C ALA A 58 -6.56 2.16 7.84
N LEU A 59 -5.51 2.31 7.02
CA LEU A 59 -4.55 1.25 6.71
C LEU A 59 -3.52 0.99 7.82
N LEU A 60 -3.50 1.81 8.86
CA LEU A 60 -2.52 1.79 9.94
C LEU A 60 -3.20 1.82 11.32
N ALA A 61 -4.53 1.71 11.36
CA ALA A 61 -5.33 1.93 12.57
C ALA A 61 -5.10 0.84 13.66
N ASP A 62 -4.67 -0.35 13.25
CA ASP A 62 -4.37 -1.47 14.13
C ASP A 62 -2.98 -1.42 14.77
N LEU A 63 -2.14 -0.43 14.40
CA LEU A 63 -0.78 -0.30 14.92
C LEU A 63 -0.77 0.48 16.23
N PRO A 64 -0.63 -0.19 17.38
CA PRO A 64 -0.71 0.47 18.69
C PRO A 64 0.47 1.43 18.86
N GLY A 65 0.20 2.61 19.40
CA GLY A 65 1.22 3.64 19.64
C GLY A 65 1.64 4.46 18.42
N LEU A 66 1.14 4.13 17.21
CA LEU A 66 1.35 4.96 16.04
C LEU A 66 0.54 6.26 16.14
N GLN A 67 1.21 7.39 16.01
CA GLN A 67 0.55 8.68 15.83
C GLN A 67 0.32 8.94 14.34
N PHE A 68 -0.81 9.56 13.98
CA PHE A 68 -1.11 9.90 12.60
C PHE A 68 -1.30 11.40 12.42
N LEU A 69 -0.62 11.98 11.44
CA LEU A 69 -0.74 13.38 11.04
C LEU A 69 -1.27 13.46 9.61
N ALA A 70 -2.52 13.89 9.47
CA ALA A 70 -3.14 14.07 8.16
C ALA A 70 -2.49 15.22 7.39
N LEU A 71 -2.00 14.94 6.18
CA LEU A 71 -1.41 15.90 5.26
C LEU A 71 -2.35 16.17 4.06
N SER A 72 -2.30 17.40 3.53
CA SER A 72 -3.08 17.83 2.38
C SER A 72 -2.47 17.41 1.03
N GLY A 73 -1.15 17.24 0.99
CA GLY A 73 -0.35 17.08 -0.22
C GLY A 73 0.12 18.42 -0.81
N GLN A 74 -0.27 19.54 -0.22
CA GLN A 74 0.23 20.88 -0.56
C GLN A 74 1.37 21.26 0.39
N TRP A 75 2.59 21.39 -0.11
CA TRP A 75 3.78 21.51 0.72
C TRP A 75 3.75 22.67 1.75
N ARG A 76 3.10 23.81 1.42
CA ARG A 76 2.97 24.95 2.35
C ARG A 76 2.07 24.62 3.53
N GLN A 77 0.92 24.01 3.26
CA GLN A 77 -0.01 23.57 4.32
C GLN A 77 0.59 22.44 5.14
N ASP A 78 1.23 21.47 4.48
CA ASP A 78 1.87 20.34 5.14
C ASP A 78 3.00 20.79 6.06
N ARG A 79 3.82 21.75 5.63
CA ARG A 79 4.82 22.43 6.48
C ARG A 79 4.17 23.01 7.73
N GLN A 80 3.06 23.75 7.59
CA GLN A 80 2.36 24.36 8.72
C GLN A 80 1.81 23.31 9.69
N ARG A 81 1.18 22.25 9.17
CA ARG A 81 0.65 21.14 9.97
C ARG A 81 1.75 20.43 10.76
N ILE A 82 2.88 20.14 10.13
CA ILE A 82 4.02 19.52 10.79
C ILE A 82 4.59 20.43 11.89
N LYS A 83 4.72 21.73 11.62
CA LYS A 83 5.15 22.71 12.64
C LYS A 83 4.19 22.76 13.82
N ALA A 84 2.90 22.88 13.57
CA ALA A 84 1.85 22.91 14.59
C ALA A 84 1.88 21.65 15.44
N HIS A 85 1.94 20.47 14.81
CA HIS A 85 2.03 19.20 15.52
C HIS A 85 3.28 19.13 16.43
N ARG A 86 4.44 19.56 15.93
CA ARG A 86 5.68 19.60 16.72
C ARG A 86 5.58 20.54 17.92
N SER A 87 4.94 21.69 17.75
CA SER A 87 4.73 22.66 18.84
C SER A 87 3.73 22.17 19.88
N ALA A 88 2.67 21.47 19.45
CA ALA A 88 1.67 20.89 20.36
C ALA A 88 2.19 19.67 21.12
N HIS A 89 3.21 18.98 20.61
CA HIS A 89 3.80 17.80 21.20
C HIS A 89 5.31 18.01 21.38
N PRO A 90 5.74 18.83 22.34
CA PRO A 90 7.15 19.06 22.59
C PRO A 90 7.84 17.75 23.05
N THR A 91 9.12 17.63 22.75
CA THR A 91 9.96 16.50 23.16
C THR A 91 11.31 17.03 23.65
N ALA A 92 11.88 16.44 24.67
CA ALA A 92 13.21 16.79 25.17
C ALA A 92 14.30 16.38 24.18
N GLY A 93 14.05 15.32 23.43
CA GLY A 93 14.99 14.81 22.44
C GLY A 93 14.79 15.39 21.04
N ARG A 94 15.44 14.74 20.09
CA ARG A 94 15.43 15.16 18.69
C ARG A 94 14.29 14.52 17.91
N SER A 95 13.73 15.29 16.98
CA SER A 95 12.80 14.84 15.97
C SER A 95 13.44 14.83 14.60
N VAL A 96 13.19 13.80 13.78
CA VAL A 96 13.70 13.66 12.41
C VAL A 96 12.58 13.29 11.45
N GLY A 97 12.81 13.44 10.16
CA GLY A 97 11.92 12.98 9.10
C GLY A 97 12.48 11.77 8.35
N LEU A 98 11.63 10.81 8.02
CA LEU A 98 11.90 9.75 7.06
C LEU A 98 10.94 9.90 5.89
N LEU A 99 11.46 10.03 4.67
CA LEU A 99 10.67 10.29 3.48
C LEU A 99 10.64 9.03 2.61
N LEU A 100 9.54 8.28 2.65
CA LEU A 100 9.37 7.10 1.82
C LEU A 100 9.17 7.43 0.33
N PRO A 101 8.32 8.44 -0.05
CA PRO A 101 8.17 8.79 -1.47
C PRO A 101 9.33 9.61 -2.00
N ASP A 102 9.60 9.47 -3.29
CA ASP A 102 10.56 10.26 -4.05
C ASP A 102 9.92 11.58 -4.50
N SER A 103 9.70 12.51 -3.56
CA SER A 103 9.00 13.78 -3.81
C SER A 103 9.80 14.96 -3.28
N LEU A 104 10.19 15.85 -4.18
CA LEU A 104 10.88 17.12 -3.85
C LEU A 104 10.03 17.98 -2.92
N THR A 105 8.73 18.08 -3.20
CA THR A 105 7.79 18.90 -2.39
C THR A 105 7.62 18.36 -0.98
N SER A 106 7.62 17.03 -0.81
CA SER A 106 7.61 16.40 0.52
C SER A 106 8.91 16.71 1.28
N ALA A 107 10.07 16.60 0.64
CA ALA A 107 11.35 16.94 1.25
C ALA A 107 11.39 18.41 1.68
N LEU A 108 10.90 19.33 0.83
CA LEU A 108 10.82 20.75 1.12
C LEU A 108 9.90 21.04 2.32
N ALA A 109 8.70 20.44 2.37
CA ALA A 109 7.75 20.62 3.47
C ALA A 109 8.36 20.23 4.82
N PHE A 110 8.96 19.05 4.89
CA PHE A 110 9.57 18.52 6.10
C PHE A 110 10.81 19.34 6.51
N ARG A 111 11.69 19.62 5.57
CA ARG A 111 12.91 20.42 5.83
C ARG A 111 12.58 21.82 6.36
N LEU A 112 11.61 22.50 5.73
CA LEU A 112 11.17 23.83 6.15
C LEU A 112 10.29 23.80 7.41
N ALA A 113 9.76 22.64 7.79
CA ALA A 113 9.16 22.44 9.11
C ALA A 113 10.21 22.22 10.22
N GLY A 114 11.51 22.27 9.90
CA GLY A 114 12.59 22.12 10.86
C GLY A 114 12.94 20.68 11.19
N LEU A 115 12.56 19.71 10.34
CA LEU A 115 12.94 18.31 10.47
C LEU A 115 14.17 18.03 9.58
N PRO A 116 15.31 17.60 10.13
CA PRO A 116 16.37 16.99 9.34
C PRO A 116 15.88 15.64 8.81
N CYS A 117 15.97 15.44 7.49
CA CYS A 117 15.31 14.31 6.82
C CYS A 117 16.29 13.28 6.28
N ALA A 118 15.86 12.01 6.29
CA ALA A 118 16.41 10.90 5.56
C ALA A 118 15.48 10.54 4.37
N GLY A 119 16.04 10.06 3.28
CA GLY A 119 15.31 9.62 2.10
C GLY A 119 16.23 9.23 0.96
N TYR A 120 15.68 8.71 -0.13
CA TYR A 120 16.45 8.49 -1.34
C TYR A 120 16.87 9.83 -1.97
N GLN A 121 18.10 9.91 -2.46
CA GLN A 121 18.71 11.16 -2.94
C GLN A 121 18.39 11.51 -4.41
N ASP A 122 17.38 10.86 -5.00
CA ASP A 122 16.97 11.08 -6.37
C ASP A 122 16.29 12.45 -6.58
N ASP A 123 16.09 12.84 -7.82
CA ASP A 123 15.30 14.00 -8.25
C ASP A 123 15.73 15.35 -7.63
N GLY A 124 17.03 15.55 -7.43
CA GLY A 124 17.60 16.81 -6.89
C GLY A 124 17.33 17.04 -5.41
N ARG A 125 16.78 16.06 -4.68
CA ARG A 125 16.46 16.18 -3.24
C ARG A 125 17.67 16.14 -2.33
N SER A 126 18.83 15.75 -2.82
CA SER A 126 20.09 15.64 -2.04
C SER A 126 20.38 16.88 -1.22
N LEU A 127 20.08 18.09 -1.73
CA LEU A 127 20.27 19.35 -1.03
C LEU A 127 19.31 19.57 0.17
N LEU A 128 18.15 18.91 0.16
CA LEU A 128 17.14 19.02 1.21
C LEU A 128 17.28 17.91 2.27
N LEU A 129 17.96 16.83 1.94
CA LEU A 129 18.17 15.68 2.82
C LEU A 129 19.44 15.87 3.64
N LYS A 130 19.33 15.64 4.95
CA LYS A 130 20.51 15.51 5.81
C LYS A 130 21.20 14.17 5.64
N TRP A 131 20.40 13.13 5.35
CA TRP A 131 20.85 11.77 5.10
C TRP A 131 20.23 11.27 3.81
N GLY A 132 20.92 11.49 2.71
CA GLY A 132 20.57 10.97 1.40
C GLY A 132 21.12 9.56 1.22
N PHE A 133 20.27 8.64 0.74
CA PHE A 133 20.65 7.28 0.41
C PHE A 133 20.53 7.04 -1.08
N ALA A 134 21.53 6.42 -1.70
CA ALA A 134 21.41 5.92 -3.06
C ALA A 134 20.51 4.68 -3.06
N LYS A 135 19.66 4.55 -4.09
CA LYS A 135 18.90 3.30 -4.27
C LYS A 135 19.85 2.14 -4.49
N PRO A 136 19.57 0.95 -3.93
CA PRO A 136 20.31 -0.25 -4.25
C PRO A 136 20.38 -0.49 -5.76
N SER A 137 21.51 -0.97 -6.26
CA SER A 137 21.68 -1.30 -7.68
C SER A 137 20.77 -2.45 -8.13
N GLN A 138 20.46 -3.36 -7.23
CA GLN A 138 19.48 -4.42 -7.45
C GLN A 138 18.05 -3.83 -7.44
N THR A 139 17.24 -4.26 -8.40
CA THR A 139 15.80 -3.93 -8.40
C THR A 139 15.13 -4.64 -7.24
N LEU A 140 14.71 -3.88 -6.24
CA LEU A 140 13.96 -4.38 -5.09
C LEU A 140 12.44 -4.25 -5.33
N HIS A 141 11.69 -5.15 -4.72
CA HIS A 141 10.26 -4.95 -4.53
C HIS A 141 10.00 -3.70 -3.67
N ALA A 142 8.88 -2.99 -3.86
CA ALA A 142 8.59 -1.75 -3.14
C ALA A 142 8.62 -1.93 -1.61
N VAL A 143 8.07 -3.05 -1.09
CA VAL A 143 8.17 -3.43 0.33
C VAL A 143 9.63 -3.45 0.78
N GLN A 144 10.47 -4.17 0.05
CA GLN A 144 11.90 -4.31 0.37
C GLN A 144 12.65 -2.99 0.25
N SER A 145 12.28 -2.16 -0.73
CA SER A 145 12.91 -0.85 -0.96
C SER A 145 12.64 0.12 0.19
N TRP A 146 11.38 0.25 0.63
CA TRP A 146 11.05 1.12 1.77
C TRP A 146 11.56 0.55 3.08
N TYR A 147 11.54 -0.76 3.26
CA TYR A 147 12.11 -1.41 4.42
C TYR A 147 13.62 -1.17 4.52
N TRP A 148 14.34 -1.35 3.40
CA TRP A 148 15.77 -1.09 3.31
C TRP A 148 16.08 0.38 3.67
N LEU A 149 15.37 1.35 3.05
CA LEU A 149 15.55 2.76 3.35
C LEU A 149 15.34 3.07 4.85
N THR A 150 14.30 2.50 5.44
CA THR A 150 13.98 2.67 6.85
C THR A 150 15.09 2.11 7.73
N ARG A 151 15.53 0.90 7.46
CA ARG A 151 16.62 0.25 8.18
C ARG A 151 17.92 1.06 8.12
N GLU A 152 18.32 1.52 6.93
CA GLU A 152 19.53 2.33 6.76
C GLU A 152 19.44 3.68 7.48
N ALA A 153 18.28 4.34 7.43
CA ALA A 153 18.04 5.58 8.15
C ALA A 153 18.15 5.37 9.68
N PHE A 154 17.49 4.34 10.20
CA PHE A 154 17.54 4.02 11.63
C PHE A 154 18.95 3.60 12.08
N ALA A 155 19.65 2.80 11.31
CA ALA A 155 21.06 2.46 11.57
C ALA A 155 21.95 3.71 11.61
N ARG A 156 21.71 4.68 10.69
CA ARG A 156 22.41 5.97 10.70
C ARG A 156 22.14 6.79 11.96
N TRP A 157 20.99 6.60 12.56
CA TRP A 157 20.61 7.24 13.83
C TRP A 157 21.02 6.45 15.07
N GLY A 158 21.64 5.26 14.91
CA GLY A 158 22.11 4.40 15.98
C GLY A 158 21.04 3.44 16.54
N VAL A 159 20.01 3.17 15.75
CA VAL A 159 18.92 2.23 16.08
C VAL A 159 18.99 1.05 15.12
N THR A 160 19.01 -0.17 15.64
CA THR A 160 19.00 -1.40 14.83
C THR A 160 17.59 -1.90 14.65
N LEU A 161 17.18 -2.16 13.40
CA LEU A 161 15.93 -2.80 13.05
C LEU A 161 16.18 -4.23 12.57
N ALA A 162 15.13 -5.06 12.50
CA ALA A 162 15.21 -6.40 11.93
C ALA A 162 15.76 -6.38 10.49
N ALA A 163 16.39 -7.47 10.07
CA ALA A 163 17.11 -7.52 8.79
C ALA A 163 16.17 -7.54 7.58
N GLN A 164 15.01 -8.17 7.70
CA GLN A 164 14.05 -8.40 6.62
C GLN A 164 12.63 -8.03 7.04
N PRO A 165 11.77 -7.58 6.10
CA PRO A 165 10.34 -7.44 6.36
C PRO A 165 9.67 -8.81 6.50
N ALA A 166 8.45 -8.83 7.04
CA ALA A 166 7.59 -10.01 6.98
C ALA A 166 7.28 -10.39 5.51
N ASP A 167 7.05 -11.68 5.26
CA ASP A 167 6.80 -12.22 3.92
C ASP A 167 5.37 -11.94 3.42
N SER A 168 4.49 -11.49 4.29
CA SER A 168 3.10 -11.14 3.98
C SER A 168 2.66 -9.90 4.71
N LEU A 169 1.62 -9.26 4.19
CA LEU A 169 0.92 -8.16 4.85
C LEU A 169 -0.30 -8.70 5.60
N TYR A 170 -0.67 -8.02 6.67
CA TYR A 170 -1.90 -8.32 7.40
C TYR A 170 -2.45 -7.03 8.05
N LEU A 171 -3.78 -6.87 8.00
CA LEU A 171 -4.51 -5.79 8.68
C LEU A 171 -5.82 -6.36 9.24
N PRO A 172 -5.98 -6.51 10.55
CA PRO A 172 -7.23 -6.99 11.14
C PRO A 172 -8.40 -6.04 10.84
N SER A 173 -9.61 -6.57 10.78
CA SER A 173 -10.82 -5.76 10.62
C SER A 173 -11.49 -5.53 11.96
N GLY A 174 -11.85 -4.27 12.27
CA GLY A 174 -12.63 -3.93 13.45
C GLY A 174 -14.09 -4.41 13.32
N ALA A 175 -14.77 -4.58 14.46
CA ALA A 175 -16.14 -5.11 14.51
C ALA A 175 -17.13 -4.27 13.69
N ASP A 176 -17.05 -2.93 13.73
CA ASP A 176 -17.93 -2.03 12.98
C ASP A 176 -17.71 -2.19 11.47
N ALA A 177 -16.46 -2.33 11.02
CA ALA A 177 -16.12 -2.55 9.62
C ALA A 177 -16.68 -3.90 9.14
N VAL A 178 -16.57 -4.95 9.97
CA VAL A 178 -17.13 -6.27 9.65
C VAL A 178 -18.65 -6.20 9.54
N ALA A 179 -19.35 -5.55 10.50
CA ALA A 179 -20.80 -5.38 10.47
C ALA A 179 -21.27 -4.60 9.22
N THR A 180 -20.55 -3.54 8.86
CA THR A 180 -20.84 -2.74 7.66
C THR A 180 -20.67 -3.56 6.38
N ALA A 181 -19.61 -4.36 6.28
CA ALA A 181 -19.37 -5.25 5.16
C ALA A 181 -20.45 -6.34 5.05
N GLN A 182 -20.86 -6.93 6.17
CA GLN A 182 -21.96 -7.91 6.21
C GLN A 182 -23.29 -7.29 5.76
N ALA A 183 -23.61 -6.09 6.25
CA ALA A 183 -24.81 -5.39 5.82
C ALA A 183 -24.82 -5.12 4.30
N ALA A 184 -23.67 -4.77 3.72
CA ALA A 184 -23.54 -4.60 2.28
C ALA A 184 -23.76 -5.93 1.52
N LEU A 185 -23.23 -7.05 1.99
CA LEU A 185 -23.42 -8.36 1.38
C LEU A 185 -24.88 -8.85 1.43
N LEU A 186 -25.61 -8.50 2.51
CA LEU A 186 -27.04 -8.83 2.60
C LEU A 186 -27.85 -8.17 1.47
N THR A 187 -27.43 -7.03 0.94
CA THR A 187 -28.11 -6.38 -0.20
C THR A 187 -27.98 -7.18 -1.50
N ALA A 188 -26.95 -8.02 -1.60
CA ALA A 188 -26.71 -8.89 -2.76
C ALA A 188 -27.44 -10.22 -2.68
N ALA A 189 -28.17 -10.52 -1.59
CA ALA A 189 -28.78 -11.81 -1.32
C ALA A 189 -27.80 -13.01 -1.52
N ALA A 190 -26.51 -12.79 -1.29
CA ALA A 190 -25.49 -13.81 -1.43
C ALA A 190 -25.63 -14.83 -0.29
N THR A 191 -25.95 -16.08 -0.63
CA THR A 191 -26.08 -17.18 0.33
C THR A 191 -24.75 -17.82 0.66
N ASN A 192 -23.77 -17.67 -0.23
CA ASN A 192 -22.39 -18.16 -0.08
C ASN A 192 -21.39 -17.00 -0.19
N ALA A 193 -20.15 -17.22 0.22
CA ALA A 193 -19.08 -16.24 0.04
C ALA A 193 -18.93 -15.87 -1.45
N PRO A 194 -19.16 -14.62 -1.85
CA PRO A 194 -19.15 -14.21 -3.25
C PRO A 194 -17.73 -14.11 -3.80
N ILE A 195 -17.62 -14.07 -5.13
CA ILE A 195 -16.43 -13.61 -5.82
C ILE A 195 -16.52 -12.10 -5.96
N LEU A 196 -15.52 -11.38 -5.47
CA LEU A 196 -15.43 -9.93 -5.68
C LEU A 196 -14.58 -9.64 -6.91
N ILE A 197 -15.10 -8.84 -7.84
CA ILE A 197 -14.35 -8.32 -8.96
C ILE A 197 -14.07 -6.82 -8.78
N ALA A 198 -12.90 -6.35 -9.20
CA ALA A 198 -12.57 -4.93 -9.28
C ALA A 198 -12.26 -4.54 -10.74
N PRO A 199 -13.31 -4.25 -11.54
CA PRO A 199 -13.17 -4.06 -12.98
C PRO A 199 -12.74 -2.62 -13.36
N THR A 200 -12.13 -1.90 -12.43
CA THR A 200 -11.57 -0.56 -12.65
C THR A 200 -10.11 -0.51 -12.19
N ALA A 201 -9.38 0.49 -12.68
CA ALA A 201 -8.06 0.85 -12.19
C ALA A 201 -7.84 2.33 -12.40
N THR A 202 -7.50 3.05 -11.34
CA THR A 202 -7.25 4.49 -11.43
C THR A 202 -5.93 4.78 -12.15
N GLY A 203 -5.97 5.72 -13.09
CA GLY A 203 -4.81 6.20 -13.84
C GLY A 203 -4.36 5.27 -14.97
N GLU A 204 -3.47 5.80 -15.78
CA GLU A 204 -2.82 5.10 -16.88
C GLU A 204 -1.39 4.69 -16.48
N HIS A 205 -0.89 3.63 -17.07
CA HIS A 205 0.52 3.30 -17.01
C HIS A 205 1.18 3.56 -18.36
N LYS A 206 2.00 4.62 -18.46
CA LYS A 206 2.64 5.04 -19.72
C LYS A 206 1.64 5.22 -20.88
N GLY A 207 0.49 5.86 -20.61
CA GLY A 207 -0.56 6.09 -21.61
C GLY A 207 -1.39 4.86 -21.98
N ARG A 208 -1.27 3.75 -21.22
CA ARG A 208 -2.06 2.53 -21.45
C ARG A 208 -3.08 2.33 -20.34
N ASN A 209 -4.30 1.92 -20.73
CA ASN A 209 -5.34 1.52 -19.80
C ASN A 209 -4.91 0.27 -19.03
N LYS A 210 -5.06 0.30 -17.70
CA LYS A 210 -4.72 -0.81 -16.78
C LYS A 210 -5.87 -1.78 -16.53
N VAL A 211 -6.99 -1.60 -17.19
CA VAL A 211 -8.18 -2.45 -17.00
C VAL A 211 -8.16 -3.59 -18.01
N TRP A 212 -8.28 -4.80 -17.51
CA TRP A 212 -8.50 -5.99 -18.34
C TRP A 212 -9.84 -5.88 -19.08
N PRO A 213 -9.91 -6.08 -20.39
CA PRO A 213 -11.08 -5.73 -21.19
C PRO A 213 -12.24 -6.75 -21.13
N TYR A 214 -12.05 -7.90 -20.44
CA TYR A 214 -13.00 -9.01 -20.53
C TYR A 214 -13.74 -9.31 -19.21
N PHE A 215 -13.84 -8.34 -18.29
CA PHE A 215 -14.56 -8.53 -17.02
C PHE A 215 -16.03 -8.90 -17.22
N ASP A 216 -16.74 -8.34 -18.23
CA ASP A 216 -18.12 -8.70 -18.51
C ASP A 216 -18.26 -10.18 -18.89
N ASN A 217 -17.41 -10.66 -19.80
CA ASN A 217 -17.42 -12.06 -20.24
C ASN A 217 -17.15 -13.01 -19.06
N LEU A 218 -16.10 -12.73 -18.28
CA LEU A 218 -15.78 -13.54 -17.09
C LEU A 218 -16.95 -13.55 -16.10
N THR A 219 -17.54 -12.39 -15.81
CA THR A 219 -18.68 -12.27 -14.88
C THR A 219 -19.84 -13.15 -15.29
N ARG A 220 -20.22 -13.12 -16.57
CA ARG A 220 -21.32 -13.95 -17.09
C ARG A 220 -21.02 -15.45 -16.98
N GLN A 221 -19.78 -15.86 -17.27
CA GLN A 221 -19.38 -17.26 -17.17
C GLN A 221 -19.38 -17.76 -15.71
N LEU A 222 -18.88 -16.94 -14.76
CA LEU A 222 -18.95 -17.27 -13.34
C LEU A 222 -20.38 -17.37 -12.83
N GLN A 223 -21.27 -16.45 -13.25
CA GLN A 223 -22.69 -16.48 -12.91
C GLN A 223 -23.38 -17.71 -13.49
N ALA A 224 -23.06 -18.10 -14.71
CA ALA A 224 -23.57 -19.34 -15.33
C ALA A 224 -23.13 -20.61 -14.57
N GLN A 225 -22.01 -20.56 -13.85
CA GLN A 225 -21.55 -21.63 -12.95
C GLN A 225 -22.17 -21.56 -11.55
N GLY A 226 -23.06 -20.59 -11.29
CA GLY A 226 -23.78 -20.43 -10.03
C GLY A 226 -23.06 -19.56 -8.99
N TYR A 227 -21.96 -18.91 -9.33
CA TYR A 227 -21.28 -17.98 -8.42
C TYR A 227 -21.99 -16.64 -8.33
N THR A 228 -22.10 -16.11 -7.11
CA THR A 228 -22.48 -14.70 -6.89
C THR A 228 -21.25 -13.82 -7.14
N VAL A 229 -21.34 -12.91 -8.10
CA VAL A 229 -20.27 -11.97 -8.45
C VAL A 229 -20.66 -10.57 -8.05
N VAL A 230 -19.86 -9.95 -7.17
CA VAL A 230 -20.09 -8.64 -6.61
C VAL A 230 -18.95 -7.67 -6.93
N MET A 231 -19.24 -6.37 -6.89
CA MET A 231 -18.26 -5.30 -6.93
C MET A 231 -18.67 -4.16 -5.99
N SER A 232 -17.70 -3.48 -5.39
CA SER A 232 -17.92 -2.31 -4.52
C SER A 232 -16.97 -1.20 -4.93
N PRO A 233 -17.19 -0.56 -6.10
CA PRO A 233 -16.35 0.53 -6.57
C PRO A 233 -16.57 1.80 -5.72
N PRO A 234 -15.57 2.69 -5.62
CA PRO A 234 -15.77 4.01 -5.04
C PRO A 234 -16.77 4.83 -5.88
N PRO A 235 -17.46 5.82 -5.29
CA PRO A 235 -18.54 6.53 -5.97
C PRO A 235 -18.19 7.12 -7.34
N ASN A 236 -16.96 7.58 -7.52
CA ASN A 236 -16.48 8.15 -8.78
C ASN A 236 -16.14 7.11 -9.86
N GLU A 237 -16.13 5.82 -9.52
CA GLU A 237 -15.81 4.72 -10.46
C GLU A 237 -17.03 3.82 -10.78
N VAL A 238 -18.19 4.05 -10.15
CA VAL A 238 -19.38 3.20 -10.28
C VAL A 238 -19.79 3.05 -11.75
N ALA A 239 -19.91 4.16 -12.48
CA ALA A 239 -20.35 4.12 -13.88
C ALA A 239 -19.36 3.30 -14.76
N GLN A 240 -18.06 3.44 -14.54
CA GLN A 240 -17.05 2.69 -15.26
C GLN A 240 -17.09 1.20 -14.89
N ALA A 241 -17.24 0.89 -13.61
CA ALA A 241 -17.34 -0.49 -13.14
C ALA A 241 -18.55 -1.22 -13.74
N GLN A 242 -19.71 -0.54 -13.77
CA GLN A 242 -20.93 -1.06 -14.39
C GLN A 242 -20.78 -1.23 -15.91
N ALA A 243 -20.06 -0.34 -16.59
CA ALA A 243 -19.80 -0.50 -18.02
C ALA A 243 -18.88 -1.70 -18.31
N ASN A 244 -17.92 -1.98 -17.41
CA ASN A 244 -16.96 -3.07 -17.58
C ASN A 244 -17.50 -4.45 -17.14
N ALA A 245 -18.52 -4.49 -16.25
CA ALA A 245 -19.14 -5.72 -15.77
C ALA A 245 -20.62 -5.47 -15.42
N PRO A 246 -21.50 -5.28 -16.42
CA PRO A 246 -22.87 -4.82 -16.22
C PRO A 246 -23.77 -5.80 -15.46
N THR A 247 -23.44 -7.08 -15.42
CA THR A 247 -24.23 -8.11 -14.72
C THR A 247 -23.74 -8.37 -13.29
N ALA A 248 -22.57 -7.84 -12.89
CA ALA A 248 -22.10 -7.96 -11.53
C ALA A 248 -22.98 -7.13 -10.56
N ILE A 249 -23.20 -7.64 -9.36
CA ILE A 249 -23.99 -6.95 -8.34
C ILE A 249 -23.14 -5.81 -7.76
N VAL A 250 -23.62 -4.58 -7.85
CA VAL A 250 -22.98 -3.41 -7.26
C VAL A 250 -23.41 -3.29 -5.80
N LEU A 251 -22.46 -3.48 -4.89
CA LEU A 251 -22.70 -3.26 -3.47
C LEU A 251 -22.66 -1.75 -3.15
N PRO A 252 -23.27 -1.34 -2.02
CA PRO A 252 -23.14 0.04 -1.53
C PRO A 252 -21.67 0.45 -1.42
N ALA A 253 -21.40 1.74 -1.63
CA ALA A 253 -20.07 2.29 -1.44
C ALA A 253 -19.64 2.14 0.03
N LEU A 254 -18.44 1.61 0.25
CA LEU A 254 -17.86 1.35 1.56
C LEU A 254 -16.69 2.29 1.80
N ASP A 255 -16.45 2.63 3.05
CA ASP A 255 -15.16 3.19 3.43
C ASP A 255 -14.05 2.14 3.33
N LEU A 256 -12.81 2.56 3.47
CA LEU A 256 -11.65 1.69 3.25
C LEU A 256 -11.59 0.52 4.27
N ALA A 257 -11.98 0.75 5.52
CA ALA A 257 -11.97 -0.29 6.56
C ALA A 257 -13.05 -1.35 6.30
N ALA A 258 -14.27 -0.91 5.97
CA ALA A 258 -15.37 -1.80 5.62
C ALA A 258 -15.10 -2.54 4.29
N PHE A 259 -14.44 -1.89 3.32
CA PHE A 259 -14.04 -2.57 2.09
C PHE A 259 -13.02 -3.69 2.34
N ILE A 260 -12.03 -3.48 3.19
CA ILE A 260 -11.07 -4.52 3.60
C ILE A 260 -11.79 -5.67 4.32
N ALA A 261 -12.76 -5.35 5.19
CA ALA A 261 -13.58 -6.37 5.85
C ALA A 261 -14.47 -7.14 4.86
N LEU A 262 -14.96 -6.49 3.79
CA LEU A 262 -15.68 -7.14 2.71
C LEU A 262 -14.78 -8.13 1.95
N LEU A 263 -13.54 -7.73 1.62
CA LEU A 263 -12.60 -8.62 0.93
C LEU A 263 -12.40 -9.95 1.69
N ARG A 264 -12.36 -9.91 3.04
CA ARG A 264 -12.24 -11.12 3.88
C ARG A 264 -13.44 -12.06 3.83
N GLN A 265 -14.60 -11.55 3.45
CA GLN A 265 -15.84 -12.31 3.37
C GLN A 265 -16.10 -12.87 1.97
N CYS A 266 -15.19 -12.61 1.04
CA CYS A 266 -15.25 -13.15 -0.32
C CYS A 266 -14.42 -14.43 -0.44
N SER A 267 -14.89 -15.36 -1.27
CA SER A 267 -14.14 -16.58 -1.59
C SER A 267 -12.93 -16.32 -2.47
N LEU A 268 -12.99 -15.28 -3.32
CA LEU A 268 -11.92 -14.89 -4.22
C LEU A 268 -12.04 -13.43 -4.58
N VAL A 269 -10.90 -12.74 -4.74
CA VAL A 269 -10.82 -11.39 -5.28
C VAL A 269 -10.15 -11.44 -6.66
N ILE A 270 -10.83 -10.95 -7.70
CA ILE A 270 -10.28 -10.83 -9.05
C ILE A 270 -10.14 -9.35 -9.39
N CYS A 271 -8.94 -8.89 -9.65
CA CYS A 271 -8.67 -7.47 -9.86
C CYS A 271 -7.53 -7.21 -10.84
N ASN A 272 -7.46 -5.99 -11.34
CA ASN A 272 -6.28 -5.51 -12.06
C ASN A 272 -5.11 -5.28 -11.08
N ASP A 273 -3.88 -5.09 -11.59
CA ASP A 273 -2.75 -4.59 -10.81
C ASP A 273 -3.00 -3.12 -10.41
N SER A 274 -3.69 -2.96 -9.30
CA SER A 274 -4.23 -1.70 -8.78
C SER A 274 -4.22 -1.67 -7.25
N GLY A 275 -4.75 -0.60 -6.66
CA GLY A 275 -4.88 -0.48 -5.20
C GLY A 275 -5.61 -1.65 -4.55
N VAL A 276 -6.63 -2.22 -5.23
CA VAL A 276 -7.43 -3.35 -4.70
C VAL A 276 -6.57 -4.60 -4.52
N ALA A 277 -5.64 -4.87 -5.42
CA ALA A 277 -4.73 -6.02 -5.29
C ALA A 277 -3.90 -5.94 -3.99
N HIS A 278 -3.46 -4.74 -3.60
CA HIS A 278 -2.72 -4.54 -2.35
C HIS A 278 -3.61 -4.55 -1.11
N LEU A 279 -4.87 -4.10 -1.23
CA LEU A 279 -5.86 -4.22 -0.15
C LEU A 279 -6.21 -5.69 0.11
N ALA A 280 -6.40 -6.49 -0.95
CA ALA A 280 -6.61 -7.92 -0.83
C ALA A 280 -5.41 -8.63 -0.17
N ALA A 281 -4.19 -8.19 -0.46
CA ALA A 281 -2.99 -8.73 0.19
C ALA A 281 -2.95 -8.51 1.72
N LEU A 282 -3.75 -7.58 2.26
CA LEU A 282 -3.89 -7.36 3.71
C LEU A 282 -4.87 -8.34 4.37
N THR A 283 -5.60 -9.15 3.60
CA THR A 283 -6.79 -9.89 4.10
C THR A 283 -6.61 -11.39 4.18
N GLU A 284 -5.53 -11.94 3.64
CA GLU A 284 -5.33 -13.39 3.46
C GLU A 284 -6.35 -14.06 2.52
N THR A 285 -7.28 -13.30 1.93
CA THR A 285 -8.23 -13.80 0.94
C THR A 285 -7.47 -14.19 -0.34
N PRO A 286 -7.75 -15.34 -0.95
CA PRO A 286 -7.21 -15.69 -2.25
C PRO A 286 -7.48 -14.58 -3.26
N GLN A 287 -6.48 -14.27 -4.07
CA GLN A 287 -6.64 -13.23 -5.08
C GLN A 287 -6.00 -13.61 -6.41
N LEU A 288 -6.68 -13.24 -7.48
CA LEU A 288 -6.16 -13.31 -8.83
C LEU A 288 -5.97 -11.88 -9.37
N THR A 289 -4.71 -11.51 -9.58
CA THR A 289 -4.34 -10.21 -10.12
C THR A 289 -4.00 -10.33 -11.59
N LEU A 290 -4.74 -9.59 -12.42
CA LEU A 290 -4.61 -9.61 -13.89
C LEU A 290 -3.56 -8.59 -14.32
N ILE A 291 -2.52 -9.08 -14.98
CA ILE A 291 -1.38 -8.29 -15.46
C ILE A 291 -1.46 -8.12 -16.97
N GLY A 292 -1.28 -6.91 -17.46
CA GLY A 292 -1.25 -6.63 -18.90
C GLY A 292 -0.31 -5.49 -19.25
N VAL A 293 -0.23 -4.44 -18.41
CA VAL A 293 0.52 -3.23 -18.73
C VAL A 293 1.56 -2.83 -17.69
N THR A 294 1.61 -3.54 -16.56
CA THR A 294 2.54 -3.28 -15.46
C THR A 294 3.58 -4.37 -15.35
N ASN A 295 4.73 -4.05 -14.75
CA ASN A 295 5.75 -5.05 -14.42
C ASN A 295 5.61 -5.45 -12.95
N PRO A 296 5.18 -6.67 -12.63
CA PRO A 296 4.91 -7.11 -11.27
C PRO A 296 6.17 -7.25 -10.40
N ALA A 297 7.35 -7.27 -10.98
CA ALA A 297 8.60 -7.48 -10.23
C ALA A 297 8.81 -6.49 -9.08
N ARG A 298 8.28 -5.25 -9.22
CA ARG A 298 8.42 -4.19 -8.21
C ARG A 298 7.20 -4.00 -7.33
N THR A 299 6.02 -4.32 -7.82
CA THR A 299 4.75 -3.89 -7.22
C THR A 299 3.70 -4.98 -7.15
N ARG A 300 4.06 -6.26 -7.33
CA ARG A 300 3.08 -7.33 -7.11
C ARG A 300 2.53 -7.29 -5.67
N PRO A 301 1.30 -7.77 -5.43
CA PRO A 301 0.79 -7.92 -4.07
C PRO A 301 1.74 -8.71 -3.18
N TRP A 302 1.99 -8.22 -1.96
CA TRP A 302 2.96 -8.82 -1.03
C TRP A 302 2.28 -9.84 -0.14
N THR A 303 1.94 -10.98 -0.71
CA THR A 303 1.34 -12.12 -0.03
C THR A 303 1.58 -13.40 -0.85
N PRO A 304 1.77 -14.57 -0.22
CA PRO A 304 1.85 -15.85 -0.92
C PRO A 304 0.52 -16.27 -1.55
N ARG A 305 -0.62 -15.70 -1.12
CA ARG A 305 -1.96 -15.98 -1.66
C ARG A 305 -2.31 -15.20 -2.93
N ALA A 306 -1.38 -14.39 -3.45
CA ALA A 306 -1.58 -13.66 -4.70
C ALA A 306 -1.16 -14.50 -5.89
N HIS A 307 -2.13 -14.83 -6.73
CA HIS A 307 -1.90 -15.40 -8.04
C HIS A 307 -1.88 -14.29 -9.08
N LEU A 308 -0.86 -14.30 -9.95
CA LEU A 308 -0.73 -13.32 -11.02
C LEU A 308 -0.91 -14.04 -12.35
N LEU A 309 -1.75 -13.49 -13.21
CA LEU A 309 -2.00 -14.04 -14.53
C LEU A 309 -1.83 -12.98 -15.60
N GLY A 310 -1.19 -13.33 -16.72
CA GLY A 310 -0.77 -12.41 -17.76
C GLY A 310 0.67 -11.92 -17.58
N THR A 311 1.14 -11.14 -18.52
CA THR A 311 2.52 -10.62 -18.56
C THR A 311 2.55 -9.18 -19.04
N TYR A 312 3.67 -8.49 -18.83
CA TYR A 312 3.84 -7.14 -19.37
C TYR A 312 3.65 -7.12 -20.91
N GLY A 313 2.66 -6.39 -21.38
CA GLY A 313 2.29 -6.25 -22.78
C GLY A 313 1.20 -7.23 -23.24
N HIS A 314 0.85 -8.25 -22.48
CA HIS A 314 -0.10 -9.29 -22.88
C HIS A 314 -1.08 -9.63 -21.77
N TRP A 315 -2.35 -9.26 -21.97
CA TRP A 315 -3.45 -9.66 -21.09
C TRP A 315 -3.74 -11.16 -21.19
N PRO A 316 -4.17 -11.82 -20.10
CA PRO A 316 -4.61 -13.21 -20.16
C PRO A 316 -5.92 -13.34 -20.94
N SER A 317 -6.16 -14.51 -21.53
CA SER A 317 -7.45 -14.84 -22.13
C SER A 317 -8.52 -15.05 -21.04
N VAL A 318 -9.79 -15.04 -21.43
CA VAL A 318 -10.90 -15.35 -20.49
C VAL A 318 -10.81 -16.79 -20.02
N ASP A 319 -10.46 -17.73 -20.90
CA ASP A 319 -10.36 -19.14 -20.56
C ASP A 319 -9.23 -19.40 -19.56
N ASP A 320 -8.05 -18.80 -19.72
CA ASP A 320 -6.96 -18.90 -18.75
C ASP A 320 -7.36 -18.36 -17.38
N VAL A 321 -8.11 -17.24 -17.35
CA VAL A 321 -8.61 -16.66 -16.10
C VAL A 321 -9.62 -17.57 -15.45
N LEU A 322 -10.58 -18.11 -16.20
CA LEU A 322 -11.62 -19.00 -15.70
C LEU A 322 -11.05 -20.31 -15.15
N ASP A 323 -10.10 -20.91 -15.87
CA ASP A 323 -9.40 -22.12 -15.43
C ASP A 323 -8.65 -21.86 -14.12
N THR A 324 -7.96 -20.73 -14.01
CA THR A 324 -7.27 -20.35 -12.78
C THR A 324 -8.24 -20.13 -11.62
N VAL A 325 -9.37 -19.44 -11.85
CA VAL A 325 -10.42 -19.26 -10.84
C VAL A 325 -10.94 -20.58 -10.35
N ASN A 326 -11.26 -21.51 -11.27
CA ASN A 326 -11.75 -22.84 -10.93
C ASN A 326 -10.73 -23.67 -10.12
N GLN A 327 -9.44 -23.50 -10.39
CA GLN A 327 -8.37 -24.14 -9.61
C GLN A 327 -8.29 -23.56 -8.19
N LEU A 328 -8.34 -22.24 -8.06
CA LEU A 328 -8.26 -21.56 -6.76
C LEU A 328 -9.41 -21.91 -5.84
N LEU A 329 -10.64 -21.96 -6.38
CA LEU A 329 -11.84 -22.26 -5.61
C LEU A 329 -11.99 -23.77 -5.24
N ARG A 330 -11.27 -24.68 -5.90
CA ARG A 330 -11.25 -26.11 -5.53
C ARG A 330 -10.23 -26.44 -4.45
N ASN A 331 -9.22 -25.61 -4.28
CA ASN A 331 -8.11 -25.86 -3.34
C ASN A 331 -8.37 -25.25 -1.95
N GLU A 332 -9.53 -24.65 -1.76
CA GLU A 332 -10.07 -24.20 -0.47
C GLU A 332 -11.20 -25.10 0.03
#